data_1a00b4d6810db7ef7e5130ae2d9255f7
#
_entry.id   1a00b4d6810db7ef7e5130ae2d9255f7
#
_cell.length_a   1.000
_cell.length_b   1.000
_cell.length_c   1.000
_cell.angle_alpha   90.00
_cell.angle_beta   90.00
_cell.angle_gamma   90.00
#
_symmetry.space_group_name_H-M   'P 1'
#
loop_
_entity.id
_entity.type
_entity.pdbx_description
1 polymer ?
#
loop_
_entity_poly.entity_id
_entity_poly.type
_entity_poly.pdbx_seq_one_letter_code
_entity_poly.pdbx_strand_id
1 'polypeptide(L)'
;PFDVRAGYALIPGFERRLAADGFRVTQQARFSDDLERATRWGILPPYAERTSTELTIRGMDGQPLFQAPVAGYAFNSFEEIPPLAVKSLLIIENRELSEPADSRTNPVVDWDRLAKAAVLYTGHKLGLPVPVEGGSTLATQMVKYRHSYDGKTDSALAKLRQMTNASLQVYHRGPDTREERRRIILDYLNSIPLAAAPGQFINVTETIPA
;
A
#
# COMPACT_ATOMS: atom_id res chain seq x y z
N PRO A 1 -9.29 -2.46 7.39
CA PRO A 1 -8.54 -1.50 6.56
C PRO A 1 -7.26 -1.06 7.26
N PHE A 2 -6.30 -0.59 6.50
CA PHE A 2 -5.02 -0.10 7.02
C PHE A 2 -5.21 1.02 8.06
N ASP A 3 -6.12 1.95 7.81
CA ASP A 3 -6.41 3.08 8.71
C ASP A 3 -6.88 2.62 10.10
N VAL A 4 -7.66 1.55 10.17
CA VAL A 4 -8.08 0.96 11.44
C VAL A 4 -6.89 0.27 12.12
N ARG A 5 -6.08 -0.48 11.38
CA ARG A 5 -4.89 -1.18 11.91
C ARG A 5 -3.82 -0.20 12.38
N ALA A 6 -3.59 0.88 11.64
CA ALA A 6 -2.65 1.93 12.00
C ALA A 6 -3.16 2.87 13.12
N GLY A 7 -4.40 2.70 13.57
CA GLY A 7 -4.99 3.50 14.64
C GLY A 7 -5.52 4.86 14.21
N TYR A 8 -5.50 5.22 12.94
CA TYR A 8 -5.99 6.53 12.45
C TYR A 8 -7.47 6.75 12.74
N ALA A 9 -8.27 5.69 12.75
CA ALA A 9 -9.68 5.76 13.13
C ALA A 9 -9.90 6.23 14.59
N LEU A 10 -8.89 6.16 15.44
CA LEU A 10 -8.94 6.60 16.84
C LEU A 10 -8.59 8.08 17.03
N ILE A 11 -8.03 8.76 16.03
CA ILE A 11 -7.58 10.15 16.10
C ILE A 11 -8.70 11.09 16.58
N PRO A 12 -9.95 11.07 16.06
CA PRO A 12 -11.00 11.95 16.53
C PRO A 12 -11.36 11.75 18.00
N GLY A 13 -11.22 10.54 18.52
CA GLY A 13 -11.40 10.23 19.94
C GLY A 13 -10.27 10.82 20.81
N PHE A 14 -9.05 10.75 20.31
CA PHE A 14 -7.86 11.32 20.94
C PHE A 14 -7.93 12.84 21.02
N GLU A 15 -8.27 13.50 19.91
CA GLU A 15 -8.43 14.95 19.84
C GLU A 15 -9.45 15.47 20.86
N ARG A 16 -10.59 14.79 21.00
CA ARG A 16 -11.61 15.16 22.01
C ARG A 16 -11.09 15.06 23.44
N ARG A 17 -10.31 14.01 23.77
CA ARG A 17 -9.71 13.87 25.10
C ARG A 17 -8.69 14.98 25.36
N LEU A 18 -7.79 15.22 24.44
CA LEU A 18 -6.79 16.28 24.57
C LEU A 18 -7.44 17.65 24.73
N ALA A 19 -8.49 17.95 23.95
CA ALA A 19 -9.24 19.20 24.09
C ALA A 19 -9.91 19.33 25.47
N ALA A 20 -10.46 18.23 26.02
CA ALA A 20 -11.04 18.23 27.38
C ALA A 20 -9.97 18.51 28.46
N ASP A 21 -8.73 18.07 28.25
CA ASP A 21 -7.59 18.28 29.12
C ASP A 21 -6.90 19.64 28.88
N GLY A 22 -7.49 20.53 28.08
CA GLY A 22 -7.01 21.89 27.85
C GLY A 22 -5.96 22.04 26.75
N PHE A 23 -5.63 20.96 26.03
CA PHE A 23 -4.73 21.05 24.89
C PHE A 23 -5.40 21.76 23.71
N ARG A 24 -4.61 22.48 22.93
CA ARG A 24 -5.06 23.21 21.74
C ARG A 24 -4.18 22.85 20.55
N VAL A 25 -4.79 22.69 19.38
CA VAL A 25 -4.04 22.57 18.13
C VAL A 25 -3.37 23.90 17.82
N THR A 26 -2.04 23.91 17.80
CA THR A 26 -1.25 25.11 17.50
C THR A 26 -0.83 25.17 16.04
N GLN A 27 -0.66 24.01 15.39
CA GLN A 27 -0.32 23.91 13.97
C GLN A 27 -1.05 22.70 13.37
N GLN A 28 -1.61 22.86 12.21
CA GLN A 28 -2.30 21.80 11.48
C GLN A 28 -1.94 21.87 9.99
N ALA A 29 -1.54 20.74 9.44
CA ALA A 29 -1.41 20.61 8.01
C ALA A 29 -2.80 20.69 7.36
N ARG A 30 -2.92 21.48 6.29
CA ARG A 30 -4.15 21.61 5.51
C ARG A 30 -3.92 21.16 4.08
N PHE A 31 -4.91 20.56 3.51
CA PHE A 31 -4.91 20.27 2.08
C PHE A 31 -5.19 21.54 1.27
N SER A 32 -4.65 21.61 0.07
CA SER A 32 -5.09 22.61 -0.90
C SER A 32 -6.52 22.29 -1.37
N ASP A 33 -7.23 23.30 -1.89
CA ASP A 33 -8.59 23.10 -2.42
C ASP A 33 -8.63 22.05 -3.53
N ASP A 34 -7.57 21.95 -4.34
CA ASP A 34 -7.44 20.93 -5.38
C ASP A 34 -7.32 19.52 -4.79
N LEU A 35 -6.52 19.37 -3.74
CA LEU A 35 -6.38 18.08 -3.05
C LEU A 35 -7.66 17.70 -2.31
N GLU A 36 -8.36 18.65 -1.70
CA GLU A 36 -9.68 18.39 -1.12
C GLU A 36 -10.71 17.95 -2.15
N ARG A 37 -10.69 18.56 -3.34
CA ARG A 37 -11.54 18.12 -4.45
C ARG A 37 -11.19 16.69 -4.89
N ALA A 38 -9.90 16.40 -5.03
CA ALA A 38 -9.42 15.07 -5.41
C ALA A 38 -9.83 14.00 -4.37
N THR A 39 -9.69 14.30 -3.07
CA THR A 39 -10.08 13.35 -2.01
C THR A 39 -11.56 13.05 -2.00
N ARG A 40 -12.42 14.02 -2.34
CA ARG A 40 -13.86 13.78 -2.53
C ARG A 40 -14.16 12.78 -3.66
N TRP A 41 -13.29 12.64 -4.64
CA TRP A 41 -13.36 11.63 -5.70
C TRP A 41 -12.76 10.29 -5.32
N GLY A 42 -12.24 10.17 -4.08
CA GLY A 42 -11.57 8.96 -3.59
C GLY A 42 -10.10 8.87 -4.01
N ILE A 43 -9.49 10.00 -4.38
CA ILE A 43 -8.05 10.09 -4.58
C ILE A 43 -7.40 10.32 -3.21
N LEU A 44 -6.42 9.47 -2.90
CA LEU A 44 -5.68 9.54 -1.65
C LEU A 44 -4.52 10.53 -1.77
N PRO A 45 -4.20 11.30 -0.72
CA PRO A 45 -3.02 12.14 -0.72
C PRO A 45 -1.75 11.29 -0.93
N PRO A 46 -0.86 11.67 -1.87
CA PRO A 46 0.37 10.95 -2.13
C PRO A 46 1.41 11.27 -1.05
N TYR A 47 1.47 10.49 -0.01
CA TYR A 47 2.48 10.59 1.04
C TYR A 47 3.13 9.23 1.31
N ALA A 48 4.34 9.26 1.87
CA ALA A 48 5.03 8.05 2.27
C ALA A 48 4.36 7.45 3.51
N GLU A 49 3.65 6.35 3.33
CA GLU A 49 3.10 5.59 4.45
C GLU A 49 4.18 4.75 5.11
N ARG A 50 4.15 4.66 6.43
CA ARG A 50 5.01 3.73 7.16
C ARG A 50 4.47 2.32 6.98
N THR A 51 5.36 1.40 6.67
CA THR A 51 5.04 -0.03 6.56
C THR A 51 5.06 -0.74 7.92
N SER A 52 5.79 -0.17 8.89
CA SER A 52 5.88 -0.67 10.26
C SER A 52 5.12 0.24 11.22
N THR A 53 4.42 -0.37 12.18
CA THR A 53 3.65 0.32 13.23
C THR A 53 4.45 0.38 14.54
N GLU A 54 5.74 0.63 14.47
CA GLU A 54 6.53 0.87 15.67
C GLU A 54 6.14 2.22 16.30
N LEU A 55 5.69 2.18 17.55
CA LEU A 55 5.45 3.38 18.34
C LEU A 55 6.45 3.43 19.48
N THR A 56 7.32 4.44 19.45
CA THR A 56 8.19 4.77 20.58
C THR A 56 7.79 6.14 21.11
N ILE A 57 7.36 6.19 22.38
CA ILE A 57 7.11 7.44 23.09
C ILE A 57 8.36 7.74 23.94
N ARG A 58 8.96 8.89 23.71
CA ARG A 58 10.15 9.34 24.44
C ARG A 58 9.81 10.47 25.39
N GLY A 59 10.47 10.49 26.55
CA GLY A 59 10.46 11.61 27.46
C GLY A 59 11.25 12.82 26.94
N MET A 60 11.19 13.93 27.64
CA MET A 60 11.96 15.14 27.30
C MET A 60 13.47 14.91 27.38
N ASP A 61 13.91 13.93 28.13
CA ASP A 61 15.30 13.47 28.26
C ASP A 61 15.74 12.51 27.11
N GLY A 62 14.84 12.25 26.16
CA GLY A 62 15.07 11.35 25.03
C GLY A 62 14.95 9.86 25.37
N GLN A 63 14.74 9.49 26.65
CA GLN A 63 14.57 8.10 27.05
C GLN A 63 13.22 7.54 26.59
N PRO A 64 13.14 6.26 26.17
CA PRO A 64 11.87 5.66 25.81
C PRO A 64 11.01 5.47 27.08
N LEU A 65 9.84 6.10 27.10
CA LEU A 65 8.80 5.90 28.12
C LEU A 65 7.90 4.71 27.78
N PHE A 66 7.70 4.49 26.49
CA PHE A 66 6.90 3.38 25.98
C PHE A 66 7.42 2.97 24.61
N GLN A 67 7.47 1.67 24.37
CA GLN A 67 7.80 1.11 23.08
C GLN A 67 6.86 -0.05 22.80
N ALA A 68 6.06 0.07 21.72
CA ALA A 68 5.31 -1.03 21.18
C ALA A 68 6.20 -1.72 20.14
N PRO A 69 6.64 -2.96 20.39
CA PRO A 69 7.44 -3.69 19.42
C PRO A 69 6.58 -3.99 18.19
N VAL A 70 7.16 -3.90 17.01
CA VAL A 70 6.56 -4.47 15.81
C VAL A 70 6.52 -5.98 15.97
N ALA A 71 5.36 -6.57 15.85
CA ALA A 71 5.24 -8.01 15.77
C ALA A 71 5.75 -8.44 14.38
N GLY A 72 6.91 -9.10 14.35
CA GLY A 72 7.50 -9.65 13.14
C GLY A 72 8.72 -8.89 12.61
N TYR A 73 9.53 -9.60 11.83
CA TYR A 73 10.65 -9.01 11.10
C TYR A 73 10.12 -8.17 9.94
N ALA A 74 10.57 -6.93 9.83
CA ALA A 74 10.37 -6.12 8.63
C ALA A 74 11.74 -5.87 7.98
N PHE A 75 11.83 -5.96 6.66
CA PHE A 75 13.01 -5.51 5.94
C PHE A 75 13.08 -3.99 6.01
N ASN A 76 14.24 -3.44 6.39
CA ASN A 76 14.42 -1.99 6.47
C ASN A 76 14.80 -1.38 5.12
N SER A 77 15.42 -2.18 4.25
CA SER A 77 15.80 -1.78 2.90
C SER A 77 15.57 -2.90 1.89
N PHE A 78 15.53 -2.53 0.61
CA PHE A 78 15.38 -3.50 -0.48
C PHE A 78 16.56 -4.49 -0.53
N GLU A 79 17.74 -4.06 -0.16
CA GLU A 79 18.98 -4.84 -0.17
C GLU A 79 18.99 -5.95 0.88
N GLU A 80 18.19 -5.82 1.94
CA GLU A 80 18.02 -6.87 2.96
C GLU A 80 17.15 -8.04 2.48
N ILE A 81 16.38 -7.83 1.40
CA ILE A 81 15.49 -8.88 0.89
C ILE A 81 16.31 -9.93 0.14
N PRO A 82 16.18 -11.22 0.48
CA PRO A 82 16.87 -12.27 -0.27
C PRO A 82 16.55 -12.18 -1.77
N PRO A 83 17.57 -12.19 -2.65
CA PRO A 83 17.36 -12.06 -4.10
C PRO A 83 16.44 -13.12 -4.70
N LEU A 84 16.41 -14.32 -4.10
CA LEU A 84 15.51 -15.39 -4.52
C LEU A 84 14.05 -15.04 -4.23
N ALA A 85 13.76 -14.41 -3.08
CA ALA A 85 12.40 -13.98 -2.72
C ALA A 85 11.90 -12.91 -3.70
N VAL A 86 12.74 -11.92 -4.03
CA VAL A 86 12.43 -10.90 -5.04
C VAL A 86 12.14 -11.53 -6.39
N LYS A 87 13.03 -12.40 -6.88
CA LYS A 87 12.87 -13.08 -8.19
C LYS A 87 11.59 -13.92 -8.23
N SER A 88 11.31 -14.70 -7.20
CA SER A 88 10.11 -15.52 -7.11
C SER A 88 8.84 -14.68 -7.14
N LEU A 89 8.78 -13.62 -6.33
CA LEU A 89 7.66 -12.69 -6.32
C LEU A 89 7.41 -12.08 -7.71
N LEU A 90 8.47 -11.59 -8.36
CA LEU A 90 8.36 -10.92 -9.66
C LEU A 90 7.97 -11.89 -10.79
N ILE A 91 8.44 -13.12 -10.76
CA ILE A 91 8.06 -14.14 -11.76
C ILE A 91 6.56 -14.44 -11.66
N ILE A 92 6.03 -14.51 -10.45
CA ILE A 92 4.63 -14.88 -10.20
C ILE A 92 3.70 -13.68 -10.44
N GLU A 93 4.06 -12.50 -9.93
CA GLU A 93 3.13 -11.37 -9.85
C GLU A 93 3.36 -10.30 -10.91
N ASN A 94 4.60 -9.90 -11.17
CA ASN A 94 4.89 -8.80 -12.08
C ASN A 94 6.36 -8.76 -12.55
N ARG A 95 6.67 -9.46 -13.63
CA ARG A 95 8.05 -9.53 -14.17
C ARG A 95 8.62 -8.17 -14.57
N GLU A 96 7.79 -7.28 -15.07
CA GLU A 96 8.24 -5.99 -15.60
C GLU A 96 8.57 -4.95 -14.50
N LEU A 97 8.29 -5.30 -13.24
CA LEU A 97 8.53 -4.36 -12.16
C LEU A 97 10.02 -4.10 -11.92
N SER A 98 10.90 -5.10 -12.09
CA SER A 98 12.32 -5.00 -11.75
C SER A 98 13.16 -4.31 -12.81
N GLU A 99 12.88 -4.56 -14.08
CA GLU A 99 13.73 -4.11 -15.21
C GLU A 99 12.88 -3.50 -16.32
N PRO A 100 12.41 -2.26 -16.16
CA PRO A 100 11.68 -1.60 -17.23
C PRO A 100 12.64 -1.21 -18.37
N ALA A 101 12.19 -1.35 -19.61
CA ALA A 101 12.91 -0.84 -20.76
C ALA A 101 13.14 0.68 -20.68
N ASP A 102 12.23 1.42 -20.02
CA ASP A 102 12.33 2.82 -19.68
C ASP A 102 11.99 3.03 -18.20
N SER A 103 12.88 3.69 -17.46
CA SER A 103 12.69 4.03 -16.06
C SER A 103 11.48 4.93 -15.77
N ARG A 104 10.94 5.58 -16.81
CA ARG A 104 9.74 6.42 -16.72
C ARG A 104 8.43 5.66 -16.92
N THR A 105 8.50 4.40 -17.33
CA THR A 105 7.29 3.57 -17.51
C THR A 105 6.57 3.40 -16.19
N ASN A 106 5.24 3.57 -16.22
CA ASN A 106 4.39 3.42 -15.05
C ASN A 106 4.37 1.94 -14.57
N PRO A 107 4.90 1.62 -13.38
CA PRO A 107 4.92 0.25 -12.86
C PRO A 107 3.56 -0.21 -12.31
N VAL A 108 2.60 0.70 -12.24
CA VAL A 108 1.27 0.44 -11.67
C VAL A 108 0.36 -0.25 -12.66
N VAL A 109 0.52 0.06 -13.95
CA VAL A 109 -0.36 -0.42 -15.01
C VAL A 109 0.44 -1.28 -15.98
N ASP A 110 0.17 -2.56 -15.98
CA ASP A 110 0.56 -3.48 -17.04
C ASP A 110 -0.56 -3.44 -18.10
N TRP A 111 -0.32 -2.69 -19.18
CA TRP A 111 -1.32 -2.43 -20.20
C TRP A 111 -1.73 -3.69 -20.97
N ASP A 112 -0.80 -4.60 -21.22
CA ASP A 112 -1.07 -5.84 -21.94
C ASP A 112 -1.93 -6.76 -21.09
N ARG A 113 -1.57 -6.90 -19.81
CA ARG A 113 -2.32 -7.69 -18.83
C ARG A 113 -3.71 -7.09 -18.58
N LEU A 114 -3.81 -5.76 -18.51
CA LEU A 114 -5.08 -5.08 -18.33
C LEU A 114 -6.00 -5.26 -19.55
N ALA A 115 -5.46 -5.11 -20.77
CA ALA A 115 -6.21 -5.33 -22.00
C ALA A 115 -6.70 -6.78 -22.10
N LYS A 116 -5.83 -7.76 -21.84
CA LYS A 116 -6.19 -9.18 -21.79
C LYS A 116 -7.31 -9.44 -20.77
N ALA A 117 -7.16 -8.91 -19.55
CA ALA A 117 -8.18 -9.07 -18.50
C ALA A 117 -9.52 -8.45 -18.90
N ALA A 118 -9.53 -7.30 -19.57
CA ALA A 118 -10.76 -6.66 -20.06
C ALA A 118 -11.46 -7.50 -21.15
N VAL A 119 -10.70 -8.07 -22.08
CA VAL A 119 -11.23 -8.97 -23.12
C VAL A 119 -11.83 -10.23 -22.51
N LEU A 120 -11.09 -10.89 -21.61
CA LEU A 120 -11.56 -12.10 -20.94
C LEU A 120 -12.81 -11.83 -20.07
N TYR A 121 -12.82 -10.72 -19.34
CA TYR A 121 -13.98 -10.31 -18.54
C TYR A 121 -15.22 -10.08 -19.41
N THR A 122 -15.05 -9.41 -20.55
CA THR A 122 -16.14 -9.17 -21.50
C THR A 122 -16.64 -10.47 -22.09
N GLY A 123 -15.73 -11.36 -22.51
CA GLY A 123 -16.08 -12.69 -22.99
C GLY A 123 -16.86 -13.51 -21.98
N HIS A 124 -16.40 -13.49 -20.72
CA HIS A 124 -17.10 -14.17 -19.61
C HIS A 124 -18.53 -13.61 -19.40
N LYS A 125 -18.69 -12.30 -19.45
CA LYS A 125 -20.00 -11.62 -19.37
C LYS A 125 -20.94 -12.00 -20.53
N LEU A 126 -20.40 -12.34 -21.69
CA LEU A 126 -21.14 -12.82 -22.86
C LEU A 126 -21.41 -14.34 -22.83
N GLY A 127 -21.05 -15.01 -21.73
CA GLY A 127 -21.29 -16.44 -21.55
C GLY A 127 -20.24 -17.35 -22.20
N LEU A 128 -19.10 -16.80 -22.65
CA LEU A 128 -18.01 -17.61 -23.17
C LEU A 128 -17.26 -18.33 -22.01
N PRO A 129 -16.82 -19.57 -22.18
CA PRO A 129 -16.10 -20.35 -21.17
C PRO A 129 -14.62 -19.91 -21.09
N VAL A 130 -14.38 -18.64 -20.77
CA VAL A 130 -13.04 -18.06 -20.63
C VAL A 130 -12.72 -17.82 -19.17
N PRO A 131 -11.46 -18.06 -18.74
CA PRO A 131 -11.04 -17.78 -17.38
C PRO A 131 -11.05 -16.27 -17.09
N VAL A 132 -11.45 -15.89 -15.88
CA VAL A 132 -11.33 -14.51 -15.44
C VAL A 132 -9.94 -14.32 -14.84
N GLU A 133 -9.08 -13.61 -15.56
CA GLU A 133 -7.73 -13.25 -15.09
C GLU A 133 -7.73 -11.85 -14.49
N GLY A 134 -6.97 -11.67 -13.40
CA GLY A 134 -6.81 -10.37 -12.76
C GLY A 134 -5.73 -9.51 -13.42
N GLY A 135 -6.04 -8.26 -13.77
CA GLY A 135 -5.07 -7.27 -14.26
C GLY A 135 -4.45 -6.41 -13.15
N SER A 136 -4.33 -6.94 -11.93
CA SER A 136 -3.76 -6.18 -10.81
C SER A 136 -2.24 -6.34 -10.73
N THR A 137 -1.53 -5.24 -10.52
CA THR A 137 -0.08 -5.21 -10.23
C THR A 137 0.14 -5.19 -8.72
N LEU A 138 1.38 -5.42 -8.25
CA LEU A 138 1.74 -5.31 -6.83
C LEU A 138 1.32 -3.96 -6.23
N ALA A 139 1.57 -2.86 -6.95
CA ALA A 139 1.20 -1.52 -6.50
C ALA A 139 -0.32 -1.36 -6.30
N THR A 140 -1.14 -1.86 -7.23
CA THR A 140 -2.59 -1.80 -7.10
C THR A 140 -3.13 -2.75 -6.02
N GLN A 141 -2.47 -3.88 -5.80
CA GLN A 141 -2.81 -4.79 -4.71
C GLN A 141 -2.55 -4.13 -3.34
N MET A 142 -1.44 -3.40 -3.19
CA MET A 142 -1.14 -2.66 -1.95
C MET A 142 -2.19 -1.60 -1.65
N VAL A 143 -2.56 -0.77 -2.63
CA VAL A 143 -3.62 0.24 -2.45
C VAL A 143 -4.94 -0.43 -2.07
N LYS A 144 -5.28 -1.52 -2.74
CA LYS A 144 -6.49 -2.30 -2.41
C LYS A 144 -6.44 -2.83 -0.96
N TYR A 145 -5.34 -3.46 -0.57
CA TYR A 145 -5.16 -4.01 0.77
C TYR A 145 -5.23 -2.94 1.87
N ARG A 146 -4.62 -1.79 1.62
CA ARG A 146 -4.54 -0.70 2.61
C ARG A 146 -5.85 0.06 2.75
N HIS A 147 -6.56 0.31 1.65
CA HIS A 147 -7.66 1.27 1.59
C HIS A 147 -9.03 0.68 1.23
N SER A 148 -9.14 -0.62 0.89
CA SER A 148 -10.44 -1.27 0.72
C SER A 148 -10.88 -1.98 1.97
N TYR A 149 -12.13 -1.79 2.37
CA TYR A 149 -12.68 -2.32 3.63
C TYR A 149 -12.58 -3.85 3.74
N ASP A 150 -12.96 -4.55 2.68
CA ASP A 150 -12.99 -6.02 2.59
C ASP A 150 -11.93 -6.58 1.61
N GLY A 151 -11.00 -5.75 1.17
CA GLY A 151 -9.94 -6.15 0.23
C GLY A 151 -10.45 -6.50 -1.17
N LYS A 152 -11.68 -6.11 -1.52
CA LYS A 152 -12.28 -6.37 -2.83
C LYS A 152 -12.36 -5.12 -3.69
N THR A 153 -12.47 -5.32 -4.98
CA THR A 153 -12.69 -4.27 -5.97
C THR A 153 -14.06 -4.48 -6.59
N ASP A 154 -15.04 -3.68 -6.18
CA ASP A 154 -16.44 -3.94 -6.50
C ASP A 154 -16.89 -3.33 -7.83
N SER A 155 -16.10 -2.44 -8.42
CA SER A 155 -16.46 -1.75 -9.66
C SER A 155 -15.26 -1.35 -10.50
N ALA A 156 -15.51 -1.07 -11.79
CA ALA A 156 -14.51 -0.50 -12.69
C ALA A 156 -14.00 0.87 -12.18
N LEU A 157 -14.87 1.67 -11.56
CA LEU A 157 -14.50 2.96 -10.97
C LEU A 157 -13.56 2.76 -9.77
N ALA A 158 -13.85 1.79 -8.90
CA ALA A 158 -12.96 1.45 -7.79
C ALA A 158 -11.58 1.01 -8.29
N LYS A 159 -11.55 0.22 -9.38
CA LYS A 159 -10.29 -0.17 -10.04
C LYS A 159 -9.52 1.02 -10.60
N LEU A 160 -10.21 1.95 -11.27
CA LEU A 160 -9.60 3.17 -11.79
C LEU A 160 -9.01 4.02 -10.66
N ARG A 161 -9.74 4.19 -9.56
CA ARG A 161 -9.25 4.91 -8.37
C ARG A 161 -8.00 4.25 -7.77
N GLN A 162 -7.98 2.92 -7.67
CA GLN A 162 -6.80 2.19 -7.20
C GLN A 162 -5.58 2.43 -8.10
N MET A 163 -5.76 2.36 -9.41
CA MET A 163 -4.69 2.62 -10.38
C MET A 163 -4.19 4.06 -10.30
N THR A 164 -5.11 5.03 -10.21
CA THR A 164 -4.76 6.46 -10.06
C THR A 164 -4.00 6.71 -8.77
N ASN A 165 -4.48 6.19 -7.64
CA ASN A 165 -3.83 6.35 -6.34
C ASN A 165 -2.42 5.74 -6.34
N ALA A 166 -2.27 4.53 -6.85
CA ALA A 166 -0.97 3.89 -6.95
C ALA A 166 -0.01 4.66 -7.89
N SER A 167 -0.51 5.18 -9.01
CA SER A 167 0.30 5.99 -9.93
C SER A 167 0.75 7.31 -9.31
N LEU A 168 -0.12 7.99 -8.57
CA LEU A 168 0.24 9.22 -7.84
C LEU A 168 1.34 8.95 -6.80
N GLN A 169 1.28 7.82 -6.10
CA GLN A 169 2.33 7.42 -5.16
C GLN A 169 3.67 7.22 -5.87
N VAL A 170 3.66 6.53 -7.02
CA VAL A 170 4.89 6.22 -7.77
C VAL A 170 5.55 7.49 -8.33
N TYR A 171 4.76 8.41 -8.89
CA TYR A 171 5.30 9.64 -9.49
C TYR A 171 5.43 10.81 -8.51
N HIS A 172 5.13 10.61 -7.24
CA HIS A 172 5.23 11.64 -6.21
C HIS A 172 6.63 12.30 -6.13
N ARG A 173 7.70 11.53 -6.38
CA ARG A 173 9.08 12.03 -6.35
C ARG A 173 9.66 12.39 -7.71
N GLY A 174 8.90 12.26 -8.77
CA GLY A 174 9.33 12.57 -10.12
C GLY A 174 9.10 11.45 -11.13
N PRO A 175 9.58 11.63 -12.38
CA PRO A 175 9.29 10.70 -13.46
C PRO A 175 10.14 9.41 -13.43
N ASP A 176 11.27 9.38 -12.73
CA ASP A 176 12.09 8.18 -12.60
C ASP A 176 11.50 7.25 -11.53
N THR A 177 11.06 6.07 -11.96
CA THR A 177 10.34 5.12 -11.11
C THR A 177 11.21 4.04 -10.49
N ARG A 178 12.54 4.03 -10.70
CA ARG A 178 13.43 2.93 -10.24
C ARG A 178 13.38 2.72 -8.74
N GLU A 179 13.51 3.79 -7.98
CA GLU A 179 13.45 3.72 -6.51
C GLU A 179 12.06 3.32 -6.01
N GLU A 180 11.00 3.85 -6.64
CA GLU A 180 9.64 3.50 -6.25
C GLU A 180 9.28 2.05 -6.60
N ARG A 181 9.89 1.47 -7.64
CA ARG A 181 9.76 0.03 -7.95
C ARG A 181 10.35 -0.85 -6.85
N ARG A 182 11.56 -0.52 -6.37
CA ARG A 182 12.18 -1.21 -5.23
C ARG A 182 11.34 -1.06 -3.97
N ARG A 183 10.82 0.13 -3.76
CA ARG A 183 9.95 0.42 -2.62
C ARG A 183 8.63 -0.35 -2.68
N ILE A 184 8.00 -0.49 -3.84
CA ILE A 184 6.80 -1.31 -4.01
C ILE A 184 7.08 -2.76 -3.57
N ILE A 185 8.22 -3.33 -3.94
CA ILE A 185 8.59 -4.70 -3.56
C ILE A 185 8.80 -4.78 -2.04
N LEU A 186 9.57 -3.85 -1.47
CA LEU A 186 9.83 -3.78 -0.03
C LEU A 186 8.53 -3.66 0.77
N ASP A 187 7.71 -2.70 0.39
CA ASP A 187 6.44 -2.42 1.07
C ASP A 187 5.46 -3.59 0.93
N TYR A 188 5.43 -4.24 -0.24
CA TYR A 188 4.59 -5.41 -0.45
C TYR A 188 5.00 -6.55 0.49
N LEU A 189 6.27 -6.92 0.53
CA LEU A 189 6.76 -7.99 1.39
C LEU A 189 6.59 -7.69 2.88
N ASN A 190 6.67 -6.43 3.27
CA ASN A 190 6.48 -6.01 4.66
C ASN A 190 5.01 -5.89 5.09
N SER A 191 4.06 -5.74 4.16
CA SER A 191 2.69 -5.37 4.53
C SER A 191 1.61 -6.36 4.10
N ILE A 192 1.84 -7.18 3.08
CA ILE A 192 0.83 -8.12 2.61
C ILE A 192 0.87 -9.38 3.49
N PRO A 193 -0.26 -9.76 4.12
CA PRO A 193 -0.34 -11.00 4.85
C PRO A 193 -0.33 -12.20 3.88
N LEU A 194 0.54 -13.17 4.12
CA LEU A 194 0.59 -14.43 3.38
C LEU A 194 -0.43 -15.44 3.89
N ALA A 195 -0.76 -15.37 5.18
CA ALA A 195 -1.71 -16.23 5.83
C ALA A 195 -2.45 -15.47 6.94
N ALA A 196 -3.59 -16.01 7.38
CA ALA A 196 -4.32 -15.50 8.51
C ALA A 196 -4.60 -16.66 9.48
N ALA A 197 -4.29 -16.48 10.76
CA ALA A 197 -4.78 -17.29 11.87
C ALA A 197 -5.78 -16.45 12.68
N PRO A 198 -6.67 -17.08 13.47
CA PRO A 198 -7.60 -16.33 14.32
C PRO A 198 -6.86 -15.33 15.21
N GLY A 199 -7.09 -14.02 15.00
CA GLY A 199 -6.46 -12.94 15.74
C GLY A 199 -5.05 -12.54 15.29
N GLN A 200 -4.49 -13.17 14.26
CA GLN A 200 -3.14 -12.86 13.76
C GLN A 200 -3.11 -12.82 12.23
N PHE A 201 -2.30 -11.91 11.69
CA PHE A 201 -1.89 -11.92 10.28
C PHE A 201 -0.43 -12.35 10.21
N ILE A 202 -0.11 -13.35 9.40
CA ILE A 202 1.24 -13.84 9.20
C ILE A 202 1.79 -13.19 7.94
N ASN A 203 2.82 -12.36 8.08
CA ASN A 203 3.51 -11.70 6.98
C ASN A 203 4.65 -12.58 6.44
N VAL A 204 5.16 -12.26 5.27
CA VAL A 204 6.34 -12.94 4.66
C VAL A 204 7.52 -12.98 5.62
N THR A 205 7.73 -11.92 6.37
CA THR A 205 8.85 -11.74 7.29
C THR A 205 8.81 -12.68 8.50
N GLU A 206 7.64 -13.22 8.85
CA GLU A 206 7.48 -14.20 9.94
C GLU A 206 7.79 -15.64 9.50
N THR A 207 7.86 -15.87 8.18
CA THR A 207 8.05 -17.20 7.59
C THR A 207 9.45 -17.42 6.99
N ILE A 208 10.26 -16.37 6.84
CA ILE A 208 11.63 -16.46 6.33
C ILE A 208 12.56 -16.56 7.55
N PRO A 209 13.20 -17.72 7.80
CA PRO A 209 14.23 -17.82 8.84
C PRO A 209 15.43 -16.92 8.48
N ALA A 210 15.99 -16.29 9.50
CA ALA A 210 17.18 -15.44 9.37
C ALA A 210 18.39 -16.23 8.87
#